data_dbc724eea4ae2be9cd31b157b28be3eb
#
_entry.id   dbc724eea4ae2be9cd31b157b28be3eb
#
_cell.length_a   1.000
_cell.length_b   1.000
_cell.length_c   1.000
_cell.angle_alpha   90.00
_cell.angle_beta   90.00
_cell.angle_gamma   90.00
#
_symmetry.space_group_name_H-M   'P 1'
#
loop_
_entity.id
_entity.type
_entity.pdbx_description
1 polymer ?
#
loop_
_entity_poly.entity_id
_entity_poly.type
_entity_poly.pdbx_seq_one_letter_code
_entity_poly.pdbx_strand_id
1 'polypeptide(L)'
;VSAAVTAMISDSVREQLLTRAMAFVGASIGVSFTFSLVISPILADSIGVPGIFLLTALLCMLAIGAVLMLPTAPVKRFENFRARAKLRDVFLHSQLMRLNLGIFSLHMAQMALFVVIPLRLAELDLVVAQHWTVYLPAVLVSLAFLMPVLRHAEKTGRTKELFVGAICLVLAAFAGFEIFDNSVLLISVLLLVFFSGFNVLEASLPSLVSKTAPQECKGLALGVYNTTQSVGVFIGGAAGGWLYSVFGTHGVYGFCAALMVLWIIAAQGMTAPARGNVEADS
;
A
#
# COMPACT_ATOMS: atom_id res chain seq x y z
N VAL A 1 10.36 3.04 10.22
CA VAL A 1 11.42 3.44 9.28
C VAL A 1 10.82 4.27 8.15
N SER A 2 9.81 3.80 7.41
CA SER A 2 9.23 4.52 6.25
C SER A 2 8.73 5.93 6.61
N ALA A 3 8.04 6.12 7.74
CA ALA A 3 7.58 7.43 8.18
C ALA A 3 8.74 8.42 8.43
N ALA A 4 9.87 7.95 8.99
CA ALA A 4 11.05 8.78 9.22
C ALA A 4 11.73 9.15 7.89
N VAL A 5 11.82 8.21 6.96
CA VAL A 5 12.40 8.45 5.62
C VAL A 5 11.54 9.44 4.84
N THR A 6 10.22 9.28 4.80
CA THR A 6 9.31 10.21 4.12
C THR A 6 9.33 11.60 4.76
N ALA A 7 9.42 11.70 6.09
CA ALA A 7 9.57 12.98 6.78
C ALA A 7 10.91 13.65 6.41
N MET A 8 12.02 12.92 6.46
CA MET A 8 13.34 13.45 6.11
C MET A 8 13.40 13.92 4.63
N ILE A 9 12.77 13.20 3.71
CA ILE A 9 12.67 13.59 2.31
C ILE A 9 11.84 14.87 2.18
N SER A 10 10.70 14.95 2.89
CA SER A 10 9.84 16.13 2.84
C SER A 10 10.53 17.38 3.39
N ASP A 11 11.43 17.23 4.36
CA ASP A 11 12.20 18.33 4.95
C ASP A 11 13.41 18.74 4.09
N SER A 12 13.96 17.82 3.31
CA SER A 12 15.20 18.01 2.55
C SER A 12 14.98 18.40 1.09
N VAL A 13 13.81 18.08 0.52
CA VAL A 13 13.51 18.27 -0.89
C VAL A 13 12.63 19.51 -1.09
N ARG A 14 12.90 20.27 -2.16
CA ARG A 14 12.05 21.41 -2.55
C ARG A 14 10.63 20.94 -2.86
N GLU A 15 9.62 21.72 -2.48
CA GLU A 15 8.20 21.35 -2.62
C GLU A 15 7.82 20.94 -4.05
N GLN A 16 8.42 21.58 -5.06
CA GLN A 16 8.23 21.25 -6.49
C GLN A 16 8.75 19.86 -6.88
N LEU A 17 9.74 19.34 -6.17
CA LEU A 17 10.35 18.04 -6.42
C LEU A 17 9.83 16.94 -5.46
N LEU A 18 9.07 17.33 -4.44
CA LEU A 18 8.59 16.41 -3.41
C LEU A 18 7.76 15.26 -3.98
N THR A 19 6.85 15.55 -4.91
CA THR A 19 6.02 14.53 -5.55
C THR A 19 6.87 13.51 -6.33
N ARG A 20 7.93 13.99 -7.01
CA ARG A 20 8.87 13.10 -7.73
C ARG A 20 9.70 12.26 -6.77
N ALA A 21 10.17 12.85 -5.66
CA ALA A 21 10.92 12.14 -4.64
C ALA A 21 10.06 11.05 -3.98
N MET A 22 8.81 11.35 -3.65
CA MET A 22 7.87 10.36 -3.08
C MET A 22 7.52 9.26 -4.10
N ALA A 23 7.34 9.60 -5.37
CA ALA A 23 7.15 8.61 -6.43
C ALA A 23 8.36 7.68 -6.59
N PHE A 24 9.58 8.22 -6.45
CA PHE A 24 10.80 7.41 -6.48
C PHE A 24 10.89 6.44 -5.30
N VAL A 25 10.52 6.89 -4.09
CA VAL A 25 10.44 6.01 -2.91
C VAL A 25 9.40 4.90 -3.13
N GLY A 26 8.21 5.24 -3.62
CA GLY A 26 7.18 4.25 -3.92
C GLY A 26 7.64 3.25 -4.99
N ALA A 27 8.28 3.72 -6.06
CA ALA A 27 8.86 2.86 -7.09
C ALA A 27 9.94 1.93 -6.53
N SER A 28 10.80 2.43 -5.63
CA SER A 28 11.84 1.61 -4.98
C SER A 28 11.23 0.49 -4.13
N ILE A 29 10.14 0.78 -3.40
CA ILE A 29 9.40 -0.22 -2.63
C ILE A 29 8.79 -1.26 -3.57
N GLY A 30 8.13 -0.83 -4.66
CA GLY A 30 7.55 -1.73 -5.65
C GLY A 30 8.58 -2.64 -6.33
N VAL A 31 9.74 -2.09 -6.71
CA VAL A 31 10.85 -2.87 -7.29
C VAL A 31 11.39 -3.88 -6.28
N SER A 32 11.61 -3.45 -5.02
CA SER A 32 12.09 -4.33 -3.96
C SER A 32 11.10 -5.46 -3.67
N PHE A 33 9.81 -5.16 -3.64
CA PHE A 33 8.76 -6.16 -3.47
C PHE A 33 8.77 -7.18 -4.61
N THR A 34 8.81 -6.71 -5.86
CA THR A 34 8.86 -7.54 -7.06
C THR A 34 10.10 -8.46 -7.07
N PHE A 35 11.25 -7.89 -6.72
CA PHE A 35 12.50 -8.63 -6.59
C PHE A 35 12.43 -9.71 -5.51
N SER A 36 11.84 -9.39 -4.36
CA SER A 36 11.63 -10.33 -3.26
C SER A 36 10.72 -11.50 -3.64
N LEU A 37 9.67 -11.25 -4.43
CA LEU A 37 8.78 -12.32 -4.90
C LEU A 37 9.50 -13.37 -5.74
N VAL A 38 10.48 -12.95 -6.56
CA VAL A 38 11.25 -13.86 -7.41
C VAL A 38 12.35 -14.56 -6.63
N ILE A 39 13.07 -13.83 -5.78
CA ILE A 39 14.26 -14.36 -5.09
C ILE A 39 13.91 -15.18 -3.85
N SER A 40 12.82 -14.85 -3.16
CA SER A 40 12.45 -15.52 -1.90
C SER A 40 12.32 -17.04 -2.02
N PRO A 41 11.66 -17.61 -3.02
CA PRO A 41 11.61 -19.06 -3.20
C PRO A 41 12.99 -19.68 -3.46
N ILE A 42 13.83 -19.02 -4.26
CA ILE A 42 15.20 -19.48 -4.58
C ILE A 42 16.06 -19.48 -3.31
N LEU A 43 15.96 -18.44 -2.50
CA LEU A 43 16.68 -18.35 -1.22
C LEU A 43 16.15 -19.38 -0.23
N ALA A 44 14.83 -19.60 -0.18
CA ALA A 44 14.22 -20.58 0.71
C ALA A 44 14.74 -22.00 0.40
N ASP A 45 14.92 -22.32 -0.87
CA ASP A 45 15.44 -23.60 -1.33
C ASP A 45 16.95 -23.76 -1.09
N SER A 46 17.73 -22.67 -1.24
CA SER A 46 19.21 -22.71 -1.12
C SER A 46 19.75 -22.55 0.29
N ILE A 47 19.21 -21.63 1.10
CA ILE A 47 19.68 -21.28 2.46
C ILE A 47 18.64 -21.53 3.55
N GLY A 48 17.45 -21.97 3.17
CA GLY A 48 16.32 -22.20 4.07
C GLY A 48 15.74 -20.91 4.68
N VAL A 49 14.64 -21.07 5.41
CA VAL A 49 13.98 -19.95 6.11
C VAL A 49 14.91 -19.27 7.13
N PRO A 50 15.69 -19.99 7.96
CA PRO A 50 16.65 -19.35 8.86
C PRO A 50 17.70 -18.50 8.14
N GLY A 51 18.17 -18.94 6.96
CA GLY A 51 19.12 -18.18 6.13
C GLY A 51 18.52 -16.88 5.60
N ILE A 52 17.24 -16.87 5.25
CA ILE A 52 16.53 -15.64 4.85
C ILE A 52 16.50 -14.62 6.01
N PHE A 53 16.22 -15.06 7.23
CA PHE A 53 16.27 -14.18 8.40
C PHE A 53 17.67 -13.63 8.66
N LEU A 54 18.72 -14.45 8.51
CA LEU A 54 20.10 -14.01 8.64
C LEU A 54 20.48 -12.98 7.56
N LEU A 55 20.09 -13.22 6.31
CA LEU A 55 20.27 -12.28 5.21
C LEU A 55 19.55 -10.95 5.49
N THR A 56 18.31 -11.00 5.97
CA THR A 56 17.55 -9.81 6.35
C THR A 56 18.26 -9.04 7.49
N ALA A 57 18.76 -9.73 8.50
CA ALA A 57 19.53 -9.10 9.58
C ALA A 57 20.78 -8.40 9.05
N LEU A 58 21.52 -9.04 8.13
CA LEU A 58 22.70 -8.44 7.49
C LEU A 58 22.33 -7.18 6.70
N LEU A 59 21.24 -7.22 5.91
CA LEU A 59 20.75 -6.06 5.16
C LEU A 59 20.34 -4.92 6.10
N CYS A 60 19.72 -5.23 7.25
CA CYS A 60 19.40 -4.23 8.27
C CYS A 60 20.67 -3.59 8.86
N MET A 61 21.71 -4.36 9.11
CA MET A 61 22.98 -3.81 9.59
C MET A 61 23.64 -2.90 8.55
N LEU A 62 23.61 -3.29 7.28
CA LEU A 62 24.10 -2.43 6.19
C LEU A 62 23.28 -1.13 6.09
N ALA A 63 21.96 -1.21 6.26
CA ALA A 63 21.10 -0.04 6.27
C ALA A 63 21.41 0.90 7.44
N ILE A 64 21.68 0.38 8.63
CA ILE A 64 22.14 1.18 9.78
C ILE A 64 23.46 1.88 9.44
N GLY A 65 24.43 1.16 8.88
CA GLY A 65 25.70 1.73 8.43
C GLY A 65 25.50 2.87 7.41
N ALA A 66 24.60 2.67 6.43
CA ALA A 66 24.28 3.69 5.45
C ALA A 66 23.65 4.95 6.09
N VAL A 67 22.73 4.78 7.06
CA VAL A 67 22.11 5.90 7.78
C VAL A 67 23.13 6.70 8.58
N LEU A 68 24.11 6.02 9.20
CA LEU A 68 25.18 6.69 9.96
C LEU A 68 26.13 7.51 9.06
N MET A 69 26.20 7.20 7.77
CA MET A 69 26.98 7.93 6.77
C MET A 69 26.24 9.14 6.18
N LEU A 70 24.92 9.25 6.41
CA LEU A 70 24.15 10.38 5.89
C LEU A 70 24.49 11.66 6.65
N PRO A 71 24.70 12.79 5.92
CA PRO A 71 24.90 14.08 6.58
C PRO A 71 23.62 14.45 7.36
N THR A 72 23.83 15.05 8.53
CA THR A 72 22.73 15.53 9.38
C THR A 72 21.91 16.55 8.58
N ALA A 73 20.63 16.23 8.33
CA ALA A 73 19.73 17.15 7.63
C ALA A 73 19.66 18.49 8.41
N PRO A 74 19.74 19.66 7.72
CA PRO A 74 19.59 20.93 8.38
C PRO A 74 18.20 21.01 9.03
N VAL A 75 18.17 21.08 10.35
CA VAL A 75 16.93 21.25 11.10
C VAL A 75 16.36 22.62 10.71
N LYS A 76 15.36 22.65 9.85
CA LYS A 76 14.58 23.88 9.64
C LYS A 76 13.91 24.22 10.97
N ARG A 77 14.53 25.12 11.76
CA ARG A 77 13.87 25.72 12.91
C ARG A 77 12.71 26.57 12.38
N PHE A 78 11.53 26.01 12.41
CA PHE A 78 10.32 26.82 12.28
C PHE A 78 10.19 27.65 13.58
N GLU A 79 10.66 28.87 13.55
CA GLU A 79 10.66 29.80 14.71
C GLU A 79 9.25 30.13 15.26
N ASN A 80 8.19 29.67 14.58
CA ASN A 80 6.80 29.96 14.96
C ASN A 80 5.96 28.72 15.34
N PHE A 81 6.58 27.58 15.70
CA PHE A 81 5.84 26.38 16.14
C PHE A 81 5.27 26.54 17.56
N ARG A 82 4.32 27.49 17.76
CA ARG A 82 3.55 27.59 19.01
C ARG A 82 2.37 26.64 19.11
N ALA A 83 1.97 25.97 18.06
CA ALA A 83 0.93 24.94 18.09
C ALA A 83 1.56 23.56 17.98
N ARG A 84 1.69 22.84 19.09
CA ARG A 84 1.98 21.41 19.08
C ARG A 84 0.82 20.72 18.37
N ALA A 85 1.04 20.21 17.14
CA ALA A 85 0.11 19.30 16.48
C ALA A 85 -0.24 18.15 17.45
N LYS A 86 -1.50 18.07 17.84
CA LYS A 86 -1.95 17.04 18.78
C LYS A 86 -2.46 15.85 17.97
N LEU A 87 -2.16 14.64 18.42
CA LEU A 87 -2.76 13.41 17.87
C LEU A 87 -4.28 13.53 17.75
N ARG A 88 -4.90 14.20 18.71
CA ARG A 88 -6.33 14.47 18.71
C ARG A 88 -6.81 15.18 17.43
N ASP A 89 -6.02 16.11 16.90
CA ASP A 89 -6.41 16.90 15.71
C ASP A 89 -6.45 16.02 14.45
N VAL A 90 -5.59 15.01 14.38
CA VAL A 90 -5.61 14.01 13.30
C VAL A 90 -6.78 13.02 13.45
N PHE A 91 -7.02 12.52 14.67
CA PHE A 91 -8.10 11.56 14.94
C PHE A 91 -9.49 12.18 14.89
N LEU A 92 -9.66 13.45 15.19
CA LEU A 92 -10.94 14.15 15.04
C LEU A 92 -11.23 14.61 13.62
N HIS A 93 -10.24 14.57 12.71
CA HIS A 93 -10.44 14.99 11.33
C HIS A 93 -11.09 13.86 10.52
N SER A 94 -12.39 13.96 10.27
CA SER A 94 -13.19 12.90 9.66
C SER A 94 -12.66 12.39 8.31
N GLN A 95 -12.09 13.28 7.48
CA GLN A 95 -11.51 12.89 6.19
C GLN A 95 -10.23 12.08 6.36
N LEU A 96 -9.34 12.46 7.32
CA LEU A 96 -8.13 11.69 7.62
C LEU A 96 -8.48 10.31 8.19
N MET A 97 -9.52 10.22 9.03
CA MET A 97 -9.99 8.93 9.57
C MET A 97 -10.53 8.01 8.46
N ARG A 98 -11.23 8.55 7.46
CA ARG A 98 -11.68 7.76 6.30
C ARG A 98 -10.51 7.23 5.46
N LEU A 99 -9.46 8.06 5.28
CA LEU A 99 -8.23 7.64 4.58
C LEU A 99 -7.46 6.59 5.38
N ASN A 100 -7.39 6.74 6.72
CA ASN A 100 -6.79 5.76 7.60
C ASN A 100 -7.57 4.44 7.61
N LEU A 101 -8.90 4.47 7.63
CA LEU A 101 -9.72 3.28 7.45
C LEU A 101 -9.44 2.62 6.11
N GLY A 102 -9.25 3.42 5.06
CA GLY A 102 -8.91 2.93 3.73
C GLY A 102 -7.62 2.13 3.69
N ILE A 103 -6.51 2.70 4.19
CA ILE A 103 -5.22 2.01 4.18
C ILE A 103 -5.23 0.78 5.08
N PHE A 104 -5.91 0.85 6.23
CA PHE A 104 -6.14 -0.28 7.12
C PHE A 104 -6.83 -1.43 6.38
N SER A 105 -7.97 -1.14 5.74
CA SER A 105 -8.77 -2.12 5.01
C SER A 105 -8.02 -2.73 3.83
N LEU A 106 -7.29 -1.89 3.09
CA LEU A 106 -6.51 -2.32 1.93
C LEU A 106 -5.44 -3.34 2.31
N HIS A 107 -4.63 -3.02 3.34
CA HIS A 107 -3.54 -3.90 3.77
C HIS A 107 -4.01 -5.10 4.57
N MET A 108 -5.10 -4.96 5.31
CA MET A 108 -5.76 -6.08 5.99
C MET A 108 -6.25 -7.11 4.97
N ALA A 109 -6.92 -6.66 3.91
CA ALA A 109 -7.39 -7.53 2.84
C ALA A 109 -6.22 -8.15 2.03
N GLN A 110 -5.16 -7.36 1.74
CA GLN A 110 -3.96 -7.85 1.07
C GLN A 110 -3.29 -8.98 1.85
N MET A 111 -3.07 -8.80 3.15
CA MET A 111 -2.39 -9.81 3.96
C MET A 111 -3.24 -11.06 4.15
N ALA A 112 -4.55 -10.91 4.31
CA ALA A 112 -5.47 -12.05 4.34
C ALA A 112 -5.43 -12.84 3.03
N LEU A 113 -5.41 -12.15 1.88
CA LEU A 113 -5.26 -12.77 0.56
C LEU A 113 -3.93 -13.51 0.43
N PHE A 114 -2.83 -12.94 0.92
CA PHE A 114 -1.49 -13.54 0.85
C PHE A 114 -1.31 -14.76 1.76
N VAL A 115 -2.18 -14.95 2.74
CA VAL A 115 -2.27 -16.22 3.49
C VAL A 115 -2.89 -17.31 2.62
N VAL A 116 -3.94 -16.99 1.87
CA VAL A 116 -4.76 -18.00 1.16
C VAL A 116 -4.20 -18.36 -0.21
N ILE A 117 -3.77 -17.39 -1.01
CA ILE A 117 -3.37 -17.65 -2.41
C ILE A 117 -2.22 -18.66 -2.53
N PRO A 118 -1.14 -18.61 -1.73
CA PRO A 118 -0.09 -19.63 -1.82
C PRO A 118 -0.59 -21.04 -1.51
N LEU A 119 -1.52 -21.17 -0.55
CA LEU A 119 -2.11 -22.46 -0.20
C LEU A 119 -2.98 -22.97 -1.36
N ARG A 120 -3.78 -22.08 -1.94
CA ARG A 120 -4.64 -22.45 -3.07
C ARG A 120 -3.84 -22.84 -4.32
N LEU A 121 -2.74 -22.13 -4.61
CA LEU A 121 -1.84 -22.47 -5.70
C LEU A 121 -1.19 -23.86 -5.49
N ALA A 122 -0.82 -24.19 -4.25
CA ALA A 122 -0.29 -25.50 -3.90
C ALA A 122 -1.34 -26.62 -4.05
N GLU A 123 -2.61 -26.36 -3.71
CA GLU A 123 -3.73 -27.30 -3.94
C GLU A 123 -4.01 -27.54 -5.44
N LEU A 124 -3.60 -26.60 -6.30
CA LEU A 124 -3.66 -26.71 -7.77
C LEU A 124 -2.37 -27.27 -8.38
N ASP A 125 -1.58 -27.99 -7.58
CA ASP A 125 -0.32 -28.64 -7.98
C ASP A 125 0.78 -27.69 -8.49
N LEU A 126 0.68 -26.36 -8.20
CA LEU A 126 1.74 -25.42 -8.52
C LEU A 126 2.80 -25.42 -7.40
N VAL A 127 4.00 -25.88 -7.73
CA VAL A 127 5.12 -25.93 -6.78
C VAL A 127 5.44 -24.54 -6.25
N VAL A 128 5.69 -24.41 -4.94
CA VAL A 128 5.96 -23.13 -4.25
C VAL A 128 7.06 -22.33 -4.95
N ALA A 129 8.12 -23.00 -5.44
CA ALA A 129 9.20 -22.39 -6.21
C ALA A 129 8.74 -21.73 -7.53
N GLN A 130 7.52 -22.02 -8.00
CA GLN A 130 6.94 -21.47 -9.23
C GLN A 130 5.85 -20.42 -8.95
N HIS A 131 5.48 -20.14 -7.70
CA HIS A 131 4.44 -19.14 -7.37
C HIS A 131 4.76 -17.75 -7.94
N TRP A 132 6.03 -17.40 -8.09
CA TRP A 132 6.45 -16.15 -8.71
C TRP A 132 5.92 -15.99 -10.15
N THR A 133 5.69 -17.08 -10.89
CA THR A 133 5.15 -17.03 -12.26
C THR A 133 3.72 -16.49 -12.31
N VAL A 134 3.01 -16.54 -11.20
CA VAL A 134 1.65 -15.99 -11.01
C VAL A 134 1.72 -14.55 -10.52
N TYR A 135 2.48 -14.28 -9.45
CA TYR A 135 2.53 -12.95 -8.84
C TYR A 135 3.26 -11.92 -9.68
N LEU A 136 4.42 -12.28 -10.24
CA LEU A 136 5.28 -11.34 -10.95
C LEU A 136 4.59 -10.71 -12.18
N PRO A 137 3.99 -11.48 -13.09
CA PRO A 137 3.26 -10.89 -14.22
C PRO A 137 2.09 -10.02 -13.78
N ALA A 138 1.32 -10.45 -12.76
CA ALA A 138 0.19 -9.69 -12.25
C ALA A 138 0.63 -8.33 -11.70
N VAL A 139 1.72 -8.28 -10.92
CA VAL A 139 2.27 -7.03 -10.38
C VAL A 139 2.84 -6.16 -11.50
N LEU A 140 3.68 -6.71 -12.40
CA LEU A 140 4.33 -5.91 -13.45
C LEU A 140 3.33 -5.30 -14.42
N VAL A 141 2.35 -6.08 -14.87
CA VAL A 141 1.30 -5.59 -15.78
C VAL A 141 0.45 -4.52 -15.09
N SER A 142 0.07 -4.72 -13.82
CA SER A 142 -0.69 -3.72 -13.07
C SER A 142 0.07 -2.41 -12.89
N LEU A 143 1.39 -2.46 -12.64
CA LEU A 143 2.25 -1.28 -12.54
C LEU A 143 2.41 -0.55 -13.89
N ALA A 144 2.46 -1.29 -15.01
CA ALA A 144 2.54 -0.68 -16.34
C ALA A 144 1.33 0.22 -16.65
N PHE A 145 0.13 -0.17 -16.19
CA PHE A 145 -1.09 0.61 -16.36
C PHE A 145 -1.27 1.72 -15.32
N LEU A 146 -0.57 1.69 -14.20
CA LEU A 146 -0.76 2.63 -13.09
C LEU A 146 -0.56 4.08 -13.52
N MET A 147 0.58 4.41 -14.12
CA MET A 147 0.92 5.79 -14.48
C MET A 147 0.00 6.40 -15.55
N PRO A 148 -0.34 5.70 -16.64
CA PRO A 148 -1.33 6.18 -17.61
C PRO A 148 -2.68 6.50 -16.97
N VAL A 149 -3.18 5.60 -16.10
CA VAL A 149 -4.48 5.74 -15.44
C VAL A 149 -4.50 6.93 -14.48
N LEU A 150 -3.46 7.08 -13.63
CA LEU A 150 -3.35 8.21 -12.71
C LEU A 150 -3.28 9.55 -13.46
N ARG A 151 -2.43 9.64 -14.50
CA ARG A 151 -2.31 10.87 -15.32
C ARG A 151 -3.61 11.23 -16.03
N HIS A 152 -4.33 10.22 -16.53
CA HIS A 152 -5.63 10.45 -17.16
C HIS A 152 -6.64 11.02 -16.17
N ALA A 153 -6.74 10.44 -14.97
CA ALA A 153 -7.65 10.90 -13.93
C ALA A 153 -7.31 12.32 -13.43
N GLU A 154 -6.02 12.64 -13.30
CA GLU A 154 -5.56 13.99 -12.95
C GLU A 154 -5.95 15.02 -14.01
N LYS A 155 -5.71 14.71 -15.31
CA LYS A 155 -6.05 15.60 -16.43
C LYS A 155 -7.55 15.84 -16.55
N THR A 156 -8.36 14.79 -16.35
CA THR A 156 -9.82 14.87 -16.46
C THR A 156 -10.51 15.35 -15.19
N GLY A 157 -9.77 15.47 -14.07
CA GLY A 157 -10.32 15.85 -12.76
C GLY A 157 -11.15 14.76 -12.09
N ARG A 158 -11.05 13.51 -12.56
CA ARG A 158 -11.83 12.35 -12.08
C ARG A 158 -11.11 11.50 -11.06
N THR A 159 -10.36 12.15 -10.17
CA THR A 159 -9.55 11.44 -9.15
C THR A 159 -10.40 10.70 -8.12
N LYS A 160 -11.59 11.24 -7.77
CA LYS A 160 -12.53 10.57 -6.86
C LYS A 160 -13.15 9.33 -7.51
N GLU A 161 -13.56 9.44 -8.75
CA GLU A 161 -14.14 8.33 -9.51
C GLU A 161 -13.11 7.21 -9.69
N LEU A 162 -11.85 7.56 -10.00
CA LEU A 162 -10.75 6.59 -10.07
C LEU A 162 -10.55 5.90 -8.72
N PHE A 163 -10.54 6.66 -7.62
CA PHE A 163 -10.35 6.12 -6.27
C PHE A 163 -11.45 5.11 -5.90
N VAL A 164 -12.71 5.49 -6.08
CA VAL A 164 -13.85 4.60 -5.81
C VAL A 164 -13.85 3.41 -6.78
N GLY A 165 -13.57 3.64 -8.06
CA GLY A 165 -13.44 2.59 -9.07
C GLY A 165 -12.36 1.57 -8.72
N ALA A 166 -11.23 2.01 -8.16
CA ALA A 166 -10.17 1.12 -7.70
C ALA A 166 -10.61 0.26 -6.50
N ILE A 167 -11.40 0.79 -5.57
CA ILE A 167 -11.97 -0.03 -4.47
C ILE A 167 -12.96 -1.05 -5.05
N CYS A 168 -13.80 -0.65 -6.00
CA CYS A 168 -14.72 -1.57 -6.69
C CYS A 168 -13.95 -2.66 -7.45
N LEU A 169 -12.80 -2.34 -8.03
CA LEU A 169 -11.96 -3.32 -8.73
C LEU A 169 -11.38 -4.35 -7.75
N VAL A 170 -10.92 -3.93 -6.57
CA VAL A 170 -10.48 -4.83 -5.50
C VAL A 170 -11.64 -5.70 -5.00
N LEU A 171 -12.83 -5.13 -4.81
CA LEU A 171 -14.04 -5.88 -4.46
C LEU A 171 -14.37 -6.94 -5.52
N ALA A 172 -14.33 -6.55 -6.81
CA ALA A 172 -14.57 -7.47 -7.92
C ALA A 172 -13.57 -8.63 -7.96
N ALA A 173 -12.29 -8.37 -7.61
CA ALA A 173 -11.29 -9.42 -7.48
C ALA A 173 -11.67 -10.42 -6.37
N PHE A 174 -12.09 -9.96 -5.19
CA PHE A 174 -12.51 -10.87 -4.11
C PHE A 174 -13.79 -11.65 -4.46
N ALA A 175 -14.77 -11.02 -5.09
CA ALA A 175 -15.95 -11.70 -5.61
C ALA A 175 -15.59 -12.72 -6.70
N GLY A 176 -14.59 -12.41 -7.51
CA GLY A 176 -14.07 -13.33 -8.51
C GLY A 176 -13.34 -14.53 -7.89
N PHE A 177 -12.52 -14.33 -6.86
CA PHE A 177 -11.87 -15.41 -6.12
C PHE A 177 -12.89 -16.36 -5.48
N GLU A 178 -14.02 -15.84 -4.98
CA GLU A 178 -15.08 -16.65 -4.40
C GLU A 178 -15.67 -17.67 -5.41
N ILE A 179 -15.65 -17.34 -6.71
CA ILE A 179 -16.31 -18.11 -7.76
C ILE A 179 -15.31 -18.89 -8.63
N PHE A 180 -14.12 -18.34 -8.87
CA PHE A 180 -13.21 -18.75 -9.93
C PHE A 180 -11.79 -19.08 -9.44
N ASP A 181 -11.61 -19.59 -8.23
CA ASP A 181 -10.29 -19.92 -7.68
C ASP A 181 -9.80 -21.35 -8.06
N ASN A 182 -10.41 -21.96 -9.05
CA ASN A 182 -10.21 -23.37 -9.45
C ASN A 182 -9.14 -23.57 -10.52
N SER A 183 -8.43 -22.54 -10.94
CA SER A 183 -7.40 -22.61 -11.97
C SER A 183 -6.30 -21.58 -11.73
N VAL A 184 -5.05 -21.97 -11.92
CA VAL A 184 -3.87 -21.08 -11.81
C VAL A 184 -4.02 -19.86 -12.73
N LEU A 185 -4.56 -20.04 -13.95
CA LEU A 185 -4.79 -18.93 -14.88
C LEU A 185 -5.82 -17.93 -14.33
N LEU A 186 -6.94 -18.44 -13.79
CA LEU A 186 -8.00 -17.58 -13.24
C LEU A 186 -7.49 -16.81 -11.99
N ILE A 187 -6.76 -17.49 -11.11
CA ILE A 187 -6.09 -16.86 -9.98
C ILE A 187 -5.13 -15.76 -10.46
N SER A 188 -4.35 -16.01 -11.52
CA SER A 188 -3.42 -15.01 -12.08
C SER A 188 -4.16 -13.78 -12.61
N VAL A 189 -5.27 -13.97 -13.30
CA VAL A 189 -6.12 -12.86 -13.80
C VAL A 189 -6.75 -12.09 -12.65
N LEU A 190 -7.27 -12.78 -11.64
CA LEU A 190 -7.87 -12.14 -10.47
C LEU A 190 -6.83 -11.38 -9.64
N LEU A 191 -5.61 -11.89 -9.53
CA LEU A 191 -4.50 -11.16 -8.92
C LEU A 191 -4.12 -9.92 -9.72
N LEU A 192 -4.12 -9.98 -11.05
CA LEU A 192 -3.92 -8.80 -11.89
C LEU A 192 -4.99 -7.74 -11.64
N VAL A 193 -6.26 -8.14 -11.54
CA VAL A 193 -7.38 -7.24 -11.21
C VAL A 193 -7.18 -6.63 -9.82
N PHE A 194 -6.84 -7.47 -8.83
CA PHE A 194 -6.55 -7.03 -7.46
C PHE A 194 -5.40 -6.01 -7.43
N PHE A 195 -4.25 -6.33 -8.00
CA PHE A 195 -3.08 -5.44 -8.00
C PHE A 195 -3.32 -4.16 -8.79
N SER A 196 -4.15 -4.19 -9.83
CA SER A 196 -4.52 -2.97 -10.58
C SER A 196 -5.29 -1.98 -9.69
N GLY A 197 -6.26 -2.44 -8.91
CA GLY A 197 -6.95 -1.61 -7.92
C GLY A 197 -6.03 -1.21 -6.75
N PHE A 198 -5.30 -2.19 -6.21
CA PHE A 198 -4.38 -1.99 -5.08
C PHE A 198 -3.33 -0.90 -5.36
N ASN A 199 -2.63 -0.97 -6.50
CA ASN A 199 -1.58 -0.01 -6.84
C ASN A 199 -2.12 1.42 -7.02
N VAL A 200 -3.31 1.58 -7.59
CA VAL A 200 -3.98 2.89 -7.69
C VAL A 200 -4.28 3.46 -6.30
N LEU A 201 -4.81 2.63 -5.40
CA LEU A 201 -5.13 3.04 -4.03
C LEU A 201 -3.88 3.36 -3.23
N GLU A 202 -2.84 2.51 -3.33
CA GLU A 202 -1.56 2.70 -2.65
C GLU A 202 -0.84 3.98 -3.08
N ALA A 203 -0.91 4.33 -4.37
CA ALA A 203 -0.36 5.59 -4.87
C ALA A 203 -1.20 6.82 -4.48
N SER A 204 -2.53 6.66 -4.39
CA SER A 204 -3.45 7.77 -4.14
C SER A 204 -3.58 8.12 -2.67
N LEU A 205 -3.63 7.13 -1.77
CA LEU A 205 -3.91 7.33 -0.34
C LEU A 205 -2.90 8.27 0.36
N PRO A 206 -1.57 8.08 0.26
CA PRO A 206 -0.63 8.97 0.95
C PRO A 206 -0.66 10.38 0.37
N SER A 207 -0.92 10.53 -0.93
CA SER A 207 -1.11 11.83 -1.57
C SER A 207 -2.36 12.54 -1.01
N LEU A 208 -3.47 11.81 -0.87
CA LEU A 208 -4.70 12.36 -0.28
C LEU A 208 -4.52 12.74 1.18
N VAL A 209 -3.84 11.92 1.99
CA VAL A 209 -3.51 12.25 3.39
C VAL A 209 -2.68 13.54 3.46
N SER A 210 -1.64 13.64 2.62
CA SER A 210 -0.78 14.82 2.59
C SER A 210 -1.50 16.10 2.15
N LYS A 211 -2.48 16.00 1.24
CA LYS A 211 -3.29 17.13 0.77
C LYS A 211 -4.41 17.53 1.75
N THR A 212 -4.90 16.55 2.52
CA THR A 212 -6.01 16.77 3.48
C THR A 212 -5.51 17.26 4.84
N ALA A 213 -4.32 16.85 5.23
CA ALA A 213 -3.74 17.22 6.51
C ALA A 213 -3.34 18.71 6.52
N PRO A 214 -3.66 19.46 7.60
CA PRO A 214 -3.11 20.80 7.81
C PRO A 214 -1.57 20.76 7.75
N GLN A 215 -0.96 21.83 7.23
CA GLN A 215 0.51 21.87 7.01
C GLN A 215 1.29 21.55 8.29
N GLU A 216 0.80 22.02 9.44
CA GLU A 216 1.41 21.82 10.75
C GLU A 216 1.32 20.35 11.24
N CYS A 217 0.37 19.58 10.72
CA CYS A 217 0.09 18.19 11.12
C CYS A 217 0.48 17.15 10.07
N LYS A 218 1.04 17.53 8.92
CA LYS A 218 1.33 16.61 7.81
C LYS A 218 2.18 15.40 8.22
N GLY A 219 3.30 15.64 8.91
CA GLY A 219 4.17 14.57 9.38
C GLY A 219 3.48 13.63 10.36
N LEU A 220 2.67 14.20 11.26
CA LEU A 220 1.88 13.42 12.23
C LEU A 220 0.79 12.60 11.53
N ALA A 221 0.07 13.18 10.56
CA ALA A 221 -0.96 12.50 9.79
C ALA A 221 -0.38 11.31 8.99
N LEU A 222 0.78 11.50 8.34
CA LEU A 222 1.49 10.42 7.64
C LEU A 222 2.04 9.36 8.62
N GLY A 223 2.46 9.77 9.82
CA GLY A 223 2.85 8.84 10.89
C GLY A 223 1.69 7.96 11.33
N VAL A 224 0.52 8.54 11.59
CA VAL A 224 -0.72 7.81 11.92
C VAL A 224 -1.11 6.88 10.77
N TYR A 225 -1.07 7.37 9.53
CA TYR A 225 -1.35 6.59 8.32
C TYR A 225 -0.46 5.33 8.24
N ASN A 226 0.86 5.46 8.35
CA ASN A 226 1.80 4.34 8.30
C ASN A 226 1.61 3.36 9.48
N THR A 227 1.28 3.86 10.67
CA THR A 227 0.95 3.01 11.82
C THR A 227 -0.31 2.21 11.56
N THR A 228 -1.35 2.86 11.04
CA THR A 228 -2.63 2.24 10.69
C THR A 228 -2.46 1.18 9.60
N GLN A 229 -1.61 1.44 8.60
CA GLN A 229 -1.19 0.46 7.59
C GLN A 229 -0.58 -0.78 8.24
N SER A 230 0.40 -0.59 9.15
CA SER A 230 1.08 -1.69 9.82
C SER A 230 0.13 -2.52 10.71
N VAL A 231 -0.82 -1.88 11.36
CA VAL A 231 -1.87 -2.56 12.13
C VAL A 231 -2.78 -3.37 11.20
N GLY A 232 -3.13 -2.83 10.04
CA GLY A 232 -3.87 -3.55 8.99
C GLY A 232 -3.16 -4.81 8.52
N VAL A 233 -1.85 -4.71 8.24
CA VAL A 233 -0.98 -5.85 7.87
C VAL A 233 -1.02 -6.92 8.96
N PHE A 234 -0.81 -6.54 10.22
CA PHE A 234 -0.80 -7.49 11.35
C PHE A 234 -2.14 -8.20 11.53
N ILE A 235 -3.23 -7.41 11.60
CA ILE A 235 -4.57 -7.98 11.82
C ILE A 235 -5.00 -8.80 10.60
N GLY A 236 -4.65 -8.37 9.38
CA GLY A 236 -4.96 -9.10 8.15
C GLY A 236 -4.33 -10.47 8.09
N GLY A 237 -3.05 -10.59 8.47
CA GLY A 237 -2.39 -11.90 8.57
C GLY A 237 -3.03 -12.81 9.63
N ALA A 238 -3.28 -12.28 10.82
CA ALA A 238 -3.88 -13.04 11.93
C ALA A 238 -5.34 -13.45 11.62
N ALA A 239 -6.16 -12.51 11.15
CA ALA A 239 -7.55 -12.76 10.79
C ALA A 239 -7.66 -13.69 9.58
N GLY A 240 -6.80 -13.48 8.55
CA GLY A 240 -6.75 -14.34 7.38
C GLY A 240 -6.43 -15.80 7.72
N GLY A 241 -5.41 -16.02 8.57
CA GLY A 241 -5.06 -17.35 9.05
C GLY A 241 -6.18 -18.01 9.87
N TRP A 242 -6.80 -17.26 10.79
CA TRP A 242 -7.91 -17.75 11.60
C TRP A 242 -9.13 -18.07 10.75
N LEU A 243 -9.56 -17.15 9.88
CA LEU A 243 -10.69 -17.35 8.98
C LEU A 243 -10.48 -18.55 8.06
N TYR A 244 -9.28 -18.69 7.51
CA TYR A 244 -8.93 -19.84 6.68
C TYR A 244 -9.04 -21.15 7.49
N SER A 245 -8.55 -21.19 8.71
CA SER A 245 -8.61 -22.40 9.54
C SER A 245 -10.05 -22.84 9.92
N VAL A 246 -10.99 -21.89 10.00
CA VAL A 246 -12.38 -22.17 10.42
C VAL A 246 -13.33 -22.30 9.24
N PHE A 247 -13.18 -21.45 8.22
CA PHE A 247 -14.13 -21.31 7.11
C PHE A 247 -13.51 -21.56 5.73
N GLY A 248 -12.21 -21.94 5.67
CA GLY A 248 -11.49 -22.13 4.42
C GLY A 248 -11.31 -20.85 3.61
N THR A 249 -11.06 -21.01 2.30
CA THR A 249 -10.86 -19.90 1.36
C THR A 249 -12.05 -18.96 1.31
N HIS A 250 -13.27 -19.49 1.26
CA HIS A 250 -14.53 -18.74 1.21
C HIS A 250 -14.68 -17.75 2.38
N GLY A 251 -14.30 -18.16 3.60
CA GLY A 251 -14.33 -17.27 4.75
C GLY A 251 -13.44 -16.05 4.61
N VAL A 252 -12.27 -16.23 4.01
CA VAL A 252 -11.32 -15.14 3.79
C VAL A 252 -11.78 -14.21 2.66
N TYR A 253 -12.20 -14.77 1.53
CA TYR A 253 -12.68 -13.97 0.39
C TYR A 253 -13.93 -13.18 0.74
N GLY A 254 -14.91 -13.81 1.39
CA GLY A 254 -16.15 -13.15 1.86
C GLY A 254 -15.86 -12.03 2.86
N PHE A 255 -14.95 -12.27 3.82
CA PHE A 255 -14.51 -11.24 4.76
C PHE A 255 -13.87 -10.04 4.06
N CYS A 256 -12.93 -10.28 3.14
CA CYS A 256 -12.28 -9.22 2.38
C CYS A 256 -13.27 -8.46 1.49
N ALA A 257 -14.22 -9.14 0.85
CA ALA A 257 -15.29 -8.51 0.08
C ALA A 257 -16.17 -7.60 0.97
N ALA A 258 -16.60 -8.09 2.14
CA ALA A 258 -17.35 -7.30 3.11
C ALA A 258 -16.59 -6.05 3.58
N LEU A 259 -15.28 -6.19 3.82
CA LEU A 259 -14.41 -5.08 4.19
C LEU A 259 -14.34 -4.02 3.08
N MET A 260 -14.26 -4.42 1.80
CA MET A 260 -14.29 -3.49 0.67
C MET A 260 -15.64 -2.78 0.53
N VAL A 261 -16.74 -3.47 0.77
CA VAL A 261 -18.08 -2.85 0.78
C VAL A 261 -18.18 -1.78 1.88
N LEU A 262 -17.73 -2.07 3.09
CA LEU A 262 -17.67 -1.11 4.19
C LEU A 262 -16.80 0.11 3.83
N TRP A 263 -15.68 -0.13 3.17
CA TRP A 263 -14.83 0.96 2.71
C TRP A 263 -15.49 1.82 1.62
N ILE A 264 -16.17 1.22 0.63
CA ILE A 264 -16.93 1.96 -0.37
C ILE A 264 -17.96 2.89 0.28
N ILE A 265 -18.70 2.39 1.28
CA ILE A 265 -19.68 3.21 2.02
C ILE A 265 -19.00 4.39 2.71
N ALA A 266 -17.88 4.14 3.38
CA ALA A 266 -17.09 5.21 4.04
C ALA A 266 -16.51 6.22 3.02
N ALA A 267 -16.08 5.75 1.85
CA ALA A 267 -15.48 6.56 0.80
C ALA A 267 -16.50 7.47 0.08
N GLN A 268 -17.79 7.14 0.06
CA GLN A 268 -18.80 8.02 -0.52
C GLN A 268 -18.82 9.42 0.11
N GLY A 269 -18.61 9.49 1.42
CA GLY A 269 -18.52 10.75 2.14
C GLY A 269 -17.17 11.48 2.03
N MET A 270 -16.23 11.01 1.19
CA MET A 270 -14.98 11.71 0.94
C MET A 270 -15.20 12.91 0.02
N THR A 271 -14.67 14.05 0.42
CA THR A 271 -14.57 15.24 -0.44
C THR A 271 -13.25 15.22 -1.18
N ALA A 272 -13.27 15.44 -2.50
CA ALA A 272 -12.03 15.63 -3.25
C ALA A 272 -11.31 16.87 -2.68
N PRO A 273 -9.98 16.81 -2.42
CA PRO A 273 -9.24 18.00 -2.04
C PRO A 273 -9.40 19.07 -3.13
N ALA A 274 -9.59 20.33 -2.71
CA ALA A 274 -9.68 21.45 -3.63
C ALA A 274 -8.44 21.44 -4.55
N ARG A 275 -8.64 21.66 -5.85
CA ARG A 275 -7.54 21.91 -6.78
C ARG A 275 -6.77 23.10 -6.24
N GLY A 276 -5.52 22.92 -5.87
CA GLY A 276 -4.64 24.05 -5.63
C GLY A 276 -4.67 24.91 -6.89
N ASN A 277 -5.04 26.17 -6.75
CA ASN A 277 -4.93 27.15 -7.80
C ASN A 277 -3.47 27.13 -8.28
N VAL A 278 -3.23 26.57 -9.44
CA VAL A 278 -2.07 26.89 -10.24
C VAL A 278 -2.39 28.29 -10.75
N GLU A 279 -2.16 29.32 -9.92
CA GLU A 279 -2.04 30.66 -10.43
C GLU A 279 -0.87 30.66 -11.39
N ALA A 280 -1.25 30.92 -12.62
CA ALA A 280 -0.34 31.23 -13.70
C ALA A 280 0.48 32.46 -13.31
N ASP A 281 1.71 32.24 -12.87
CA ASP A 281 2.75 33.24 -13.08
C ASP A 281 3.25 33.09 -14.51
N SER A 282 2.62 33.91 -15.35
CA SER A 282 3.04 34.26 -16.69
C SER A 282 4.27 35.17 -16.66
#